data_4f863b7966c6931bcafe9ea023a3f95a
#
_entry.id   4f863b7966c6931bcafe9ea023a3f95a
#
_cell.length_a   1.000
_cell.length_b   1.000
_cell.length_c   1.000
_cell.angle_alpha   90.00
_cell.angle_beta   90.00
_cell.angle_gamma   90.00
#
_symmetry.space_group_name_H-M   'P 1'
#
loop_
_entity.id
_entity.type
_entity.pdbx_description
1 polymer ?
#
loop_
_entity_poly.entity_id
_entity_poly.type
_entity_poly.pdbx_seq_one_letter_code
_entity_poly.pdbx_strand_id
1 'polypeptide(L)'
;MKIIAYHLIYIFIVLIFYSCNNEKSVTVYKVKKTDSLISKQNNSDNSSLSWTAPNNWIEKRATDFRLASYDVNAANGEIIDLSITVFPGDAGGIESNVNRWRRQINLTPLDLNQLMNESSTQSSMLGEYYIFDLYNENNNQAMIAAILPYYDNSNSIIETIFVKMMGSSDTLSDLKYEFELFCKSIHKSN
;
A
#
# COMPACT_ATOMS: atom_id res chain seq x y z
N MET A 1 -2.00 31.85 -61.87
CA MET A 1 -1.52 30.71 -61.00
C MET A 1 -0.68 31.13 -59.78
N LYS A 2 0.21 32.10 -59.83
CA LYS A 2 1.05 32.53 -58.69
C LYS A 2 0.25 33.17 -57.53
N ILE A 3 -0.80 33.95 -57.82
CA ILE A 3 -1.61 34.63 -56.78
C ILE A 3 -2.41 33.67 -55.92
N ILE A 4 -2.93 32.58 -56.46
CA ILE A 4 -3.70 31.57 -55.75
C ILE A 4 -2.78 30.80 -54.79
N ALA A 5 -1.53 30.56 -55.16
CA ALA A 5 -0.56 29.89 -54.30
C ALA A 5 -0.21 30.71 -53.04
N TYR A 6 -0.11 32.03 -53.13
CA TYR A 6 0.15 32.91 -51.99
C TYR A 6 -1.04 32.96 -51.01
N HIS A 7 -2.29 32.91 -51.50
CA HIS A 7 -3.47 32.89 -50.65
C HIS A 7 -3.59 31.56 -49.86
N LEU A 8 -3.25 30.44 -50.49
CA LEU A 8 -3.22 29.14 -49.82
C LEU A 8 -2.13 29.04 -48.74
N ILE A 9 -0.97 29.62 -49.00
CA ILE A 9 0.12 29.67 -48.00
C ILE A 9 -0.27 30.58 -46.82
N TYR A 10 -0.94 31.72 -47.09
CA TYR A 10 -1.38 32.63 -46.01
C TYR A 10 -2.45 32.00 -45.12
N ILE A 11 -3.40 31.27 -45.72
CA ILE A 11 -4.42 30.52 -44.96
C ILE A 11 -3.77 29.41 -44.12
N PHE A 12 -2.75 28.74 -44.62
CA PHE A 12 -2.05 27.69 -43.88
C PHE A 12 -1.24 28.25 -42.69
N ILE A 13 -0.65 29.44 -42.85
CA ILE A 13 0.06 30.13 -41.76
C ILE A 13 -0.91 30.59 -40.66
N VAL A 14 -2.09 31.10 -41.02
CA VAL A 14 -3.10 31.54 -40.05
C VAL A 14 -3.67 30.38 -39.26
N LEU A 15 -3.79 29.16 -39.85
CA LEU A 15 -4.28 27.94 -39.12
C LEU A 15 -3.28 27.41 -38.08
N ILE A 16 -1.98 27.71 -38.25
CA ILE A 16 -0.97 27.27 -37.26
C ILE A 16 -1.05 28.07 -35.95
N PHE A 17 -1.56 29.31 -35.99
CA PHE A 17 -1.74 30.14 -34.80
C PHE A 17 -3.04 29.86 -34.01
N TYR A 18 -3.94 29.02 -34.51
CA TYR A 18 -5.11 28.54 -33.78
C TYR A 18 -4.87 27.20 -33.07
N SER A 19 -3.62 26.81 -32.82
CA SER A 19 -3.30 25.68 -31.97
C SER A 19 -3.61 26.05 -30.53
N CYS A 20 -4.66 25.45 -30.06
CA CYS A 20 -5.31 25.53 -28.79
C CYS A 20 -4.33 25.60 -27.63
N ASN A 21 -4.26 26.75 -26.95
CA ASN A 21 -3.75 26.83 -25.58
C ASN A 21 -4.72 26.12 -24.64
N ASN A 22 -4.58 24.83 -24.50
CA ASN A 22 -5.12 24.12 -23.35
C ASN A 22 -4.18 24.36 -22.17
N GLU A 23 -4.21 25.55 -21.61
CA GLU A 23 -3.71 25.77 -20.26
C GLU A 23 -4.60 24.96 -19.31
N LYS A 24 -4.10 23.80 -18.89
CA LYS A 24 -4.63 23.13 -17.69
C LYS A 24 -4.40 24.09 -16.54
N SER A 25 -5.42 24.85 -16.18
CA SER A 25 -5.42 25.66 -14.98
C SER A 25 -5.22 24.72 -13.78
N VAL A 26 -4.00 24.70 -13.26
CA VAL A 26 -3.72 24.06 -11.97
C VAL A 26 -4.39 24.94 -10.91
N THR A 27 -5.55 24.55 -10.47
CA THR A 27 -6.24 25.21 -9.36
C THR A 27 -5.51 24.81 -8.08
N VAL A 28 -4.61 25.66 -7.60
CA VAL A 28 -3.97 25.50 -6.31
C VAL A 28 -5.00 25.85 -5.23
N TYR A 29 -5.62 24.84 -4.63
CA TYR A 29 -6.40 25.02 -3.42
C TYR A 29 -5.45 25.29 -2.25
N LYS A 30 -5.35 26.56 -1.82
CA LYS A 30 -4.85 26.88 -0.48
C LYS A 30 -5.90 26.44 0.52
N VAL A 31 -5.77 25.22 1.05
CA VAL A 31 -6.47 24.84 2.28
C VAL A 31 -5.91 25.74 3.37
N LYS A 32 -6.70 26.66 3.89
CA LYS A 32 -6.39 27.34 5.17
C LYS A 32 -6.18 26.21 6.18
N LYS A 33 -4.94 26.03 6.63
CA LYS A 33 -4.66 25.28 7.83
C LYS A 33 -5.40 26.01 8.95
N THR A 34 -6.59 25.56 9.26
CA THR A 34 -7.25 25.96 10.50
C THR A 34 -6.34 25.39 11.57
N ASP A 35 -5.62 26.27 12.28
CA ASP A 35 -5.04 25.93 13.55
C ASP A 35 -6.21 25.69 14.52
N SER A 36 -6.93 24.59 14.31
CA SER A 36 -7.68 23.98 15.36
C SER A 36 -6.59 23.51 16.33
N LEU A 37 -6.52 24.19 17.45
CA LEU A 37 -5.99 23.64 18.69
C LEU A 37 -6.68 22.29 18.87
N ILE A 38 -6.11 21.25 18.27
CA ILE A 38 -6.41 19.89 18.64
C ILE A 38 -5.83 19.80 20.05
N SER A 39 -6.66 20.22 21.01
CA SER A 39 -6.55 19.69 22.36
C SER A 39 -6.35 18.19 22.13
N LYS A 40 -5.28 17.63 22.68
CA LYS A 40 -5.12 16.20 22.87
C LYS A 40 -6.31 15.72 23.68
N GLN A 41 -7.44 15.56 23.01
CA GLN A 41 -8.52 14.77 23.51
C GLN A 41 -8.08 13.37 23.16
N ASN A 42 -7.54 12.67 24.15
CA ASN A 42 -7.37 11.23 24.17
C ASN A 42 -8.77 10.64 23.99
N ASN A 43 -9.27 10.61 22.76
CA ASN A 43 -10.38 9.75 22.38
C ASN A 43 -9.78 8.36 22.26
N SER A 44 -9.73 7.67 23.39
CA SER A 44 -9.48 6.24 23.54
C SER A 44 -10.68 5.42 23.09
N ASP A 45 -11.07 5.60 21.81
CA ASP A 45 -11.87 4.63 21.06
C ASP A 45 -11.04 4.04 19.91
N ASN A 46 -9.72 4.12 20.02
CA ASN A 46 -8.84 3.33 19.18
C ASN A 46 -8.91 1.89 19.70
N SER A 47 -9.57 1.04 18.93
CA SER A 47 -9.42 -0.39 18.98
C SER A 47 -7.92 -0.73 19.01
N SER A 48 -7.35 -0.81 20.19
CA SER A 48 -5.93 -1.10 20.34
C SER A 48 -5.68 -2.50 19.79
N LEU A 49 -4.86 -2.58 18.72
CA LEU A 49 -4.35 -3.84 18.23
C LEU A 49 -3.16 -4.24 19.09
N SER A 50 -3.07 -5.54 19.36
CA SER A 50 -1.93 -6.18 20.03
C SER A 50 -1.41 -7.32 19.19
N TRP A 51 -0.12 -7.62 19.33
CA TRP A 51 0.56 -8.73 18.65
C TRP A 51 1.79 -9.16 19.44
N THR A 52 2.36 -10.27 19.04
CA THR A 52 3.62 -10.78 19.60
C THR A 52 4.68 -10.74 18.51
N ALA A 53 5.65 -9.85 18.66
CA ALA A 53 6.82 -9.80 17.78
C ALA A 53 7.91 -10.76 18.27
N PRO A 54 8.68 -11.41 17.37
CA PRO A 54 9.88 -12.16 17.74
C PRO A 54 10.89 -11.26 18.46
N ASN A 55 11.62 -11.85 19.42
CA ASN A 55 12.56 -11.10 20.29
C ASN A 55 13.76 -10.49 19.54
N ASN A 56 14.08 -11.02 18.36
CA ASN A 56 15.15 -10.52 17.49
C ASN A 56 14.73 -9.38 16.56
N TRP A 57 13.44 -9.00 16.57
CA TRP A 57 12.93 -7.86 15.81
C TRP A 57 13.11 -6.58 16.63
N ILE A 58 13.59 -5.52 15.98
CA ILE A 58 13.85 -4.23 16.63
C ILE A 58 12.72 -3.27 16.28
N GLU A 59 11.90 -2.94 17.28
CA GLU A 59 10.81 -1.98 17.09
C GLU A 59 11.36 -0.59 16.80
N LYS A 60 10.79 0.07 15.79
CA LYS A 60 11.08 1.45 15.41
C LYS A 60 9.98 2.38 15.87
N ARG A 61 10.31 3.65 15.96
CA ARG A 61 9.32 4.69 16.27
C ARG A 61 8.18 4.67 15.25
N ALA A 62 6.94 4.65 15.73
CA ALA A 62 5.75 4.80 14.92
C ALA A 62 5.76 6.13 14.13
N THR A 63 5.09 6.15 12.98
CA THR A 63 4.92 7.36 12.15
C THR A 63 3.43 7.65 11.98
N ASP A 64 3.08 8.78 11.39
CA ASP A 64 1.68 9.16 11.16
C ASP A 64 0.91 8.16 10.27
N PHE A 65 1.62 7.34 9.50
CA PHE A 65 1.04 6.37 8.56
C PHE A 65 1.23 4.91 8.98
N ARG A 66 2.14 4.64 9.92
CA ARG A 66 2.45 3.28 10.38
C ARG A 66 2.09 3.15 11.85
N LEU A 67 1.21 2.21 12.15
CA LEU A 67 0.89 1.87 13.53
C LEU A 67 2.12 1.33 14.27
N ALA A 68 2.91 0.49 13.59
CA ALA A 68 4.19 0.01 14.06
C ALA A 68 5.15 -0.29 12.90
N SER A 69 6.43 -0.37 13.21
CA SER A 69 7.50 -0.76 12.30
C SER A 69 8.58 -1.53 13.04
N TYR A 70 9.19 -2.50 12.36
CA TYR A 70 10.29 -3.30 12.88
C TYR A 70 11.42 -3.38 11.87
N ASP A 71 12.65 -3.35 12.36
CA ASP A 71 13.82 -3.85 11.65
C ASP A 71 13.98 -5.33 11.98
N VAL A 72 13.85 -6.19 10.99
CA VAL A 72 13.99 -7.64 11.10
C VAL A 72 15.36 -8.03 10.60
N ASN A 73 16.23 -8.47 11.52
CA ASN A 73 17.58 -8.88 11.17
C ASN A 73 17.56 -10.30 10.62
N ALA A 74 17.86 -10.45 9.34
CA ALA A 74 17.96 -11.75 8.69
C ALA A 74 19.31 -12.42 8.96
N ALA A 75 19.36 -13.75 8.82
CA ALA A 75 20.56 -14.55 9.09
C ALA A 75 21.73 -14.19 8.17
N ASN A 76 21.46 -13.71 6.96
CA ASN A 76 22.49 -13.26 5.99
C ASN A 76 22.97 -11.81 6.24
N GLY A 77 22.47 -11.15 7.30
CA GLY A 77 22.82 -9.77 7.66
C GLY A 77 22.00 -8.69 6.95
N GLU A 78 21.04 -9.05 6.09
CA GLU A 78 20.06 -8.10 5.53
C GLU A 78 19.11 -7.63 6.62
N ILE A 79 18.78 -6.34 6.61
CA ILE A 79 17.77 -5.76 7.51
C ILE A 79 16.51 -5.53 6.72
N ILE A 80 15.44 -6.21 7.08
CA ILE A 80 14.14 -6.13 6.43
C ILE A 80 13.24 -5.17 7.19
N ASP A 81 12.63 -4.21 6.47
CA ASP A 81 11.62 -3.31 7.03
C ASP A 81 10.26 -4.01 7.04
N LEU A 82 9.74 -4.27 8.24
CA LEU A 82 8.35 -4.68 8.43
C LEU A 82 7.52 -3.47 8.84
N SER A 83 6.35 -3.32 8.25
CA SER A 83 5.40 -2.26 8.58
C SER A 83 4.01 -2.80 8.86
N ILE A 84 3.32 -2.21 9.84
CA ILE A 84 1.91 -2.41 10.14
C ILE A 84 1.19 -1.09 9.87
N THR A 85 0.16 -1.12 9.03
CA THR A 85 -0.70 0.03 8.76
C THR A 85 -2.16 -0.37 8.92
N VAL A 86 -3.00 0.56 9.35
CA VAL A 86 -4.44 0.34 9.53
C VAL A 86 -5.19 1.41 8.76
N PHE A 87 -6.19 0.98 8.00
CA PHE A 87 -7.05 1.87 7.23
C PHE A 87 -8.53 1.56 7.51
N PRO A 88 -9.39 2.58 7.48
CA PRO A 88 -10.83 2.37 7.64
C PRO A 88 -11.42 1.60 6.46
N GLY A 89 -12.44 0.78 6.77
CA GLY A 89 -13.15 -0.03 5.79
C GLY A 89 -12.25 -1.04 5.06
N ASP A 90 -12.57 -1.32 3.80
CA ASP A 90 -11.85 -2.28 2.94
C ASP A 90 -10.54 -1.73 2.36
N ALA A 91 -10.18 -0.49 2.69
CA ALA A 91 -8.97 0.19 2.22
C ALA A 91 -8.80 0.19 0.68
N GLY A 92 -9.91 0.12 -0.08
CA GLY A 92 -9.93 0.06 -1.54
C GLY A 92 -9.78 -1.34 -2.15
N GLY A 93 -9.92 -2.38 -1.32
CA GLY A 93 -9.99 -3.77 -1.74
C GLY A 93 -8.65 -4.44 -2.03
N ILE A 94 -8.70 -5.77 -2.14
CA ILE A 94 -7.53 -6.63 -2.33
C ILE A 94 -6.82 -6.32 -3.65
N GLU A 95 -7.56 -6.31 -4.76
CA GLU A 95 -6.98 -6.17 -6.10
C GLU A 95 -6.15 -4.89 -6.24
N SER A 96 -6.69 -3.75 -5.79
CA SER A 96 -6.01 -2.46 -5.89
C SER A 96 -4.72 -2.42 -5.07
N ASN A 97 -4.77 -2.97 -3.85
CA ASN A 97 -3.64 -2.95 -2.92
C ASN A 97 -2.54 -3.91 -3.38
N VAL A 98 -2.86 -5.15 -3.73
CA VAL A 98 -1.88 -6.13 -4.17
C VAL A 98 -1.23 -5.70 -5.49
N ASN A 99 -2.00 -5.18 -6.44
CA ASN A 99 -1.45 -4.65 -7.69
C ASN A 99 -0.58 -3.40 -7.49
N ARG A 100 -0.85 -2.58 -6.47
CA ARG A 100 0.05 -1.50 -6.07
C ARG A 100 1.38 -2.06 -5.55
N TRP A 101 1.36 -3.12 -4.76
CA TRP A 101 2.57 -3.80 -4.25
C TRP A 101 3.34 -4.52 -5.35
N ARG A 102 2.64 -5.20 -6.27
CA ARG A 102 3.26 -5.84 -7.45
C ARG A 102 4.05 -4.83 -8.28
N ARG A 103 3.47 -3.63 -8.50
CA ARG A 103 4.19 -2.56 -9.23
C ARG A 103 5.43 -2.05 -8.49
N GLN A 104 5.46 -2.06 -7.15
CA GLN A 104 6.63 -1.63 -6.36
C GLN A 104 7.86 -2.49 -6.61
N ILE A 105 7.66 -3.76 -6.96
CA ILE A 105 8.73 -4.70 -7.27
C ILE A 105 8.75 -5.08 -8.77
N ASN A 106 8.18 -4.23 -9.62
CA ASN A 106 8.17 -4.37 -11.08
C ASN A 106 7.47 -5.65 -11.60
N LEU A 107 6.43 -6.13 -10.93
CA LEU A 107 5.55 -7.18 -11.41
C LEU A 107 4.34 -6.60 -12.15
N THR A 108 3.86 -7.31 -13.16
CA THR A 108 2.65 -6.96 -13.91
C THR A 108 1.41 -7.12 -13.03
N PRO A 109 0.40 -6.24 -13.16
CA PRO A 109 -0.89 -6.41 -12.48
C PRO A 109 -1.59 -7.70 -12.90
N LEU A 110 -2.39 -8.25 -11.98
CA LEU A 110 -3.26 -9.40 -12.19
C LEU A 110 -4.70 -9.03 -11.81
N ASP A 111 -5.68 -9.76 -12.34
CA ASP A 111 -7.06 -9.64 -11.88
C ASP A 111 -7.26 -10.28 -10.49
N LEU A 112 -8.41 -9.99 -9.86
CA LEU A 112 -8.70 -10.48 -8.52
C LEU A 112 -8.66 -12.01 -8.41
N ASN A 113 -9.18 -12.73 -9.40
CA ASN A 113 -9.23 -14.20 -9.36
C ASN A 113 -7.80 -14.77 -9.39
N GLN A 114 -6.94 -14.24 -10.24
CA GLN A 114 -5.54 -14.63 -10.32
C GLN A 114 -4.81 -14.34 -8.99
N LEU A 115 -5.03 -13.16 -8.40
CA LEU A 115 -4.44 -12.81 -7.11
C LEU A 115 -4.91 -13.73 -6.00
N MET A 116 -6.19 -14.05 -5.94
CA MET A 116 -6.73 -14.96 -4.91
C MET A 116 -6.22 -16.39 -5.07
N ASN A 117 -5.99 -16.85 -6.30
CA ASN A 117 -5.39 -18.17 -6.56
C ASN A 117 -3.90 -18.23 -6.13
N GLU A 118 -3.19 -17.09 -6.16
CA GLU A 118 -1.80 -17.00 -5.70
C GLU A 118 -1.69 -16.74 -4.19
N SER A 119 -2.78 -16.37 -3.53
CA SER A 119 -2.80 -16.08 -2.09
C SER A 119 -2.90 -17.34 -1.24
N SER A 120 -2.42 -17.25 0.00
CA SER A 120 -2.73 -18.22 1.04
C SER A 120 -3.72 -17.63 2.05
N THR A 121 -4.78 -18.39 2.38
CA THR A 121 -5.75 -18.01 3.41
C THR A 121 -5.27 -18.56 4.75
N GLN A 122 -5.27 -17.70 5.75
CA GLN A 122 -4.87 -17.98 7.12
C GLN A 122 -5.96 -17.50 8.09
N SER A 123 -5.83 -17.81 9.39
CA SER A 123 -6.73 -17.31 10.42
C SER A 123 -5.99 -16.80 11.65
N SER A 124 -6.51 -15.71 12.22
CA SER A 124 -6.08 -15.10 13.48
C SER A 124 -7.28 -14.92 14.41
N MET A 125 -7.08 -14.29 15.55
CA MET A 125 -8.19 -13.90 16.43
C MET A 125 -9.10 -12.82 15.84
N LEU A 126 -8.66 -12.10 14.77
CA LEU A 126 -9.46 -11.13 14.03
C LEU A 126 -10.37 -11.79 12.96
N GLY A 127 -10.14 -13.06 12.63
CA GLY A 127 -10.81 -13.79 11.57
C GLY A 127 -9.85 -14.28 10.48
N GLU A 128 -10.42 -14.63 9.33
CA GLU A 128 -9.63 -15.02 8.14
C GLU A 128 -8.88 -13.84 7.54
N TYR A 129 -7.68 -14.11 7.04
CA TYR A 129 -6.85 -13.13 6.34
C TYR A 129 -6.05 -13.76 5.22
N TYR A 130 -5.53 -12.93 4.33
CA TYR A 130 -4.84 -13.35 3.13
C TYR A 130 -3.37 -12.95 3.17
N ILE A 131 -2.48 -13.86 2.77
CA ILE A 131 -1.06 -13.58 2.56
C ILE A 131 -0.75 -13.67 1.06
N PHE A 132 0.01 -12.71 0.58
CA PHE A 132 0.50 -12.60 -0.78
C PHE A 132 2.02 -12.64 -0.77
N ASP A 133 2.59 -13.67 -1.40
CA ASP A 133 4.02 -13.82 -1.63
C ASP A 133 4.35 -13.31 -3.03
N LEU A 134 4.97 -12.17 -3.11
CA LEU A 134 5.27 -11.50 -4.37
C LEU A 134 6.78 -11.57 -4.61
N TYR A 135 7.21 -12.30 -5.65
CA TYR A 135 8.61 -12.48 -6.01
C TYR A 135 8.87 -12.00 -7.43
N ASN A 136 9.92 -11.21 -7.63
CA ASN A 136 10.43 -10.86 -8.93
C ASN A 136 11.84 -11.42 -9.10
N GLU A 137 11.94 -12.59 -9.70
CA GLU A 137 13.20 -13.31 -9.92
C GLU A 137 14.17 -12.54 -10.81
N ASN A 138 13.69 -11.64 -11.69
CA ASN A 138 14.55 -10.89 -12.60
C ASN A 138 15.45 -9.87 -11.90
N ASN A 139 15.06 -9.38 -10.72
CA ASN A 139 15.79 -8.36 -9.97
C ASN A 139 16.01 -8.74 -8.50
N ASN A 140 15.73 -9.98 -8.11
CA ASN A 140 15.82 -10.50 -6.74
C ASN A 140 15.09 -9.63 -5.70
N GLN A 141 13.94 -9.06 -6.08
CA GLN A 141 13.08 -8.30 -5.18
C GLN A 141 11.86 -9.13 -4.79
N ALA A 142 11.52 -9.08 -3.53
CA ALA A 142 10.32 -9.76 -3.01
C ALA A 142 9.57 -8.88 -2.01
N MET A 143 8.30 -9.20 -1.85
CA MET A 143 7.44 -8.65 -0.83
C MET A 143 6.52 -9.74 -0.31
N ILE A 144 6.43 -9.89 1.01
CA ILE A 144 5.39 -10.67 1.67
C ILE A 144 4.44 -9.68 2.32
N ALA A 145 3.16 -9.80 2.02
CA ALA A 145 2.15 -8.89 2.54
C ALA A 145 0.92 -9.64 3.02
N ALA A 146 0.39 -9.26 4.18
CA ALA A 146 -0.86 -9.77 4.71
C ALA A 146 -1.94 -8.69 4.68
N ILE A 147 -3.17 -9.08 4.35
CA ILE A 147 -4.38 -8.27 4.41
C ILE A 147 -5.32 -8.92 5.43
N LEU A 148 -5.49 -8.27 6.58
CA LEU A 148 -6.34 -8.72 7.67
C LEU A 148 -7.56 -7.80 7.77
N PRO A 149 -8.70 -8.15 7.17
CA PRO A 149 -9.93 -7.40 7.36
C PRO A 149 -10.49 -7.67 8.77
N TYR A 150 -10.93 -6.62 9.45
CA TYR A 150 -11.62 -6.72 10.73
C TYR A 150 -13.08 -6.33 10.56
N TYR A 151 -13.98 -7.23 10.95
CA TYR A 151 -15.41 -7.12 10.74
C TYR A 151 -16.14 -6.73 12.02
N ASP A 152 -17.24 -5.99 11.86
CA ASP A 152 -18.22 -5.80 12.94
C ASP A 152 -19.22 -6.98 13.02
N ASN A 153 -20.16 -6.87 13.95
CA ASN A 153 -21.20 -7.87 14.14
C ASN A 153 -22.21 -7.99 12.97
N SER A 154 -22.21 -6.99 12.05
CA SER A 154 -23.02 -6.99 10.84
C SER A 154 -22.30 -7.57 9.63
N ASN A 155 -21.09 -8.09 9.84
CA ASN A 155 -20.18 -8.60 8.80
C ASN A 155 -19.73 -7.52 7.81
N SER A 156 -19.64 -6.27 8.29
CA SER A 156 -19.05 -5.16 7.52
C SER A 156 -17.59 -4.95 7.92
N ILE A 157 -16.70 -4.72 6.95
CA ILE A 157 -15.29 -4.42 7.23
C ILE A 157 -15.21 -3.01 7.82
N ILE A 158 -14.79 -2.89 9.08
CA ILE A 158 -14.58 -1.59 9.74
C ILE A 158 -13.16 -1.09 9.64
N GLU A 159 -12.21 -2.00 9.59
CA GLU A 159 -10.79 -1.70 9.40
C GLU A 159 -10.12 -2.79 8.58
N THR A 160 -9.08 -2.42 7.83
CA THR A 160 -8.16 -3.35 7.19
C THR A 160 -6.75 -3.10 7.68
N ILE A 161 -6.13 -4.13 8.24
CA ILE A 161 -4.76 -4.12 8.71
C ILE A 161 -3.87 -4.69 7.60
N PHE A 162 -2.83 -3.95 7.23
CA PHE A 162 -1.80 -4.43 6.32
C PHE A 162 -0.51 -4.65 7.10
N VAL A 163 0.08 -5.83 6.94
CA VAL A 163 1.41 -6.15 7.41
C VAL A 163 2.27 -6.44 6.19
N LYS A 164 3.45 -5.83 6.11
CA LYS A 164 4.27 -5.94 4.91
C LYS A 164 5.76 -5.99 5.25
N MET A 165 6.48 -6.92 4.62
CA MET A 165 7.94 -6.99 4.51
C MET A 165 8.38 -6.85 3.06
N MET A 166 9.54 -6.20 2.81
CA MET A 166 10.14 -6.10 1.50
C MET A 166 11.65 -6.28 1.60
N GLY A 167 12.21 -7.12 0.73
CA GLY A 167 13.64 -7.44 0.71
C GLY A 167 14.03 -8.31 -0.48
N SER A 168 15.15 -9.03 -0.37
CA SER A 168 15.55 -10.02 -1.37
C SER A 168 14.68 -11.29 -1.30
N SER A 169 14.56 -11.99 -2.41
CA SER A 169 13.69 -13.18 -2.52
C SER A 169 14.13 -14.28 -1.54
N ASP A 170 15.42 -14.55 -1.46
CA ASP A 170 15.97 -15.58 -0.56
C ASP A 170 15.69 -15.24 0.90
N THR A 171 15.95 -13.98 1.29
CA THR A 171 15.75 -13.52 2.67
C THR A 171 14.29 -13.59 3.09
N LEU A 172 13.37 -13.17 2.23
CA LEU A 172 11.95 -13.23 2.57
C LEU A 172 11.41 -14.66 2.62
N SER A 173 11.97 -15.56 1.78
CA SER A 173 11.64 -16.99 1.87
C SER A 173 12.00 -17.57 3.23
N ASP A 174 13.17 -17.22 3.79
CA ASP A 174 13.61 -17.66 5.10
C ASP A 174 12.76 -17.07 6.24
N LEU A 175 12.32 -15.82 6.10
CA LEU A 175 11.53 -15.11 7.11
C LEU A 175 10.02 -15.38 7.04
N LYS A 176 9.54 -16.08 6.01
CA LYS A 176 8.11 -16.29 5.79
C LYS A 176 7.39 -16.88 6.98
N TYR A 177 7.97 -17.92 7.59
CA TYR A 177 7.36 -18.58 8.76
C TYR A 177 7.21 -17.63 9.96
N GLU A 178 8.23 -16.83 10.26
CA GLU A 178 8.17 -15.82 11.33
C GLU A 178 7.11 -14.75 11.04
N PHE A 179 7.01 -14.32 9.77
CA PHE A 179 5.98 -13.38 9.32
C PHE A 179 4.57 -13.95 9.52
N GLU A 180 4.33 -15.20 9.14
CA GLU A 180 3.04 -15.88 9.34
C GLU A 180 2.66 -15.97 10.82
N LEU A 181 3.59 -16.37 11.67
CA LEU A 181 3.36 -16.42 13.13
C LEU A 181 3.03 -15.04 13.70
N PHE A 182 3.75 -14.02 13.24
CA PHE A 182 3.50 -12.63 13.64
C PHE A 182 2.09 -12.19 13.24
N CYS A 183 1.69 -12.35 11.97
CA CYS A 183 0.35 -12.01 11.49
C CYS A 183 -0.75 -12.75 12.25
N LYS A 184 -0.55 -14.05 12.55
CA LYS A 184 -1.48 -14.86 13.31
C LYS A 184 -1.68 -14.37 14.74
N SER A 185 -0.68 -13.73 15.34
CA SER A 185 -0.73 -13.21 16.71
C SER A 185 -1.54 -11.91 16.85
N ILE A 186 -1.88 -11.25 15.74
CA ILE A 186 -2.57 -9.95 15.75
C ILE A 186 -4.02 -10.14 16.23
N HIS A 187 -4.41 -9.33 17.24
CA HIS A 187 -5.73 -9.37 17.86
C HIS A 187 -6.13 -8.00 18.41
N LYS A 188 -7.41 -7.81 18.75
CA LYS A 188 -7.85 -6.63 19.51
C LYS A 188 -7.46 -6.77 20.97
N SER A 189 -6.88 -5.72 21.55
CA SER A 189 -6.68 -5.64 23.00
C SER A 189 -8.03 -5.47 23.69
N ASN A 190 -8.24 -6.19 24.75
CA ASN A 190 -9.41 -6.03 25.64
C ASN A 190 -9.27 -4.75 26.47
#